data_3c15b2e8ecfc1c24551dfc27ab8e7a05
#
_entry.id   3c15b2e8ecfc1c24551dfc27ab8e7a05
#
_cell.length_a   1.000
_cell.length_b   1.000
_cell.length_c   1.000
_cell.angle_alpha   90.00
_cell.angle_beta   90.00
_cell.angle_gamma   90.00
#
_symmetry.space_group_name_H-M   'P 1'
#
loop_
_entity.id
_entity.type
_entity.pdbx_description
1 polymer ?
#
loop_
_entity_poly.entity_id
_entity_poly.type
_entity_poly.pdbx_seq_one_letter_code
_entity_poly.pdbx_strand_id
1 'polypeptide(L)'
;MKTEQIKLSLAIARTGSVSKAAEEFFISQPTASVMLKSLEKEVGFTIFNRTPYGMTLTDEGSAFIEYAGGIERLLQSVSQIKTPKKHVRLKVLSMGHPFSEHAFSRIYEEHLSDNYVIDLGYRIIPNMEAAFKALENGNGDVAVVPCRKSLYESVSKSADKKQFITVPVGDTYLELTCISTHPLIQNGTIHYDLLGKYPCFSGINKANAELYTPFSLARYSIEIPHSIEMLSVPVRYALLRKTNGYLISTPISEDVRHQYGFTSLPVENADITMFAVYRKKSRNENLILQYIEYCRSFF
;
A
#
# COMPACT_ATOMS: atom_id res chain seq x y z
N MET A 1 -0.37 -25.81 -29.81
CA MET A 1 -1.63 -25.13 -29.33
C MET A 1 -1.68 -23.75 -29.95
N LYS A 2 -2.75 -23.41 -30.71
CA LYS A 2 -2.93 -22.11 -31.37
C LYS A 2 -3.99 -21.29 -30.63
N THR A 3 -3.87 -19.98 -30.69
CA THR A 3 -4.82 -19.05 -30.05
C THR A 3 -6.28 -19.28 -30.49
N GLU A 4 -6.49 -19.57 -31.77
CA GLU A 4 -7.82 -19.83 -32.34
C GLU A 4 -8.43 -21.11 -31.74
N GLN A 5 -7.62 -22.14 -31.47
CA GLN A 5 -8.09 -23.39 -30.84
C GLN A 5 -8.52 -23.13 -29.38
N ILE A 6 -7.77 -22.31 -28.64
CA ILE A 6 -8.13 -21.90 -27.27
C ILE A 6 -9.46 -21.14 -27.28
N LYS A 7 -9.58 -20.11 -28.12
CA LYS A 7 -10.82 -19.33 -28.23
C LYS A 7 -12.01 -20.18 -28.64
N LEU A 8 -11.83 -21.09 -29.60
CA LEU A 8 -12.88 -22.01 -30.03
C LEU A 8 -13.32 -22.92 -28.86
N SER A 9 -12.40 -23.45 -28.07
CA SER A 9 -12.75 -24.29 -26.93
C SER A 9 -13.55 -23.51 -25.86
N LEU A 10 -13.21 -22.24 -25.61
CA LEU A 10 -13.99 -21.35 -24.74
C LEU A 10 -15.39 -21.10 -25.26
N ALA A 11 -15.55 -20.89 -26.57
CA ALA A 11 -16.86 -20.72 -27.22
C ALA A 11 -17.71 -22.00 -27.13
N ILE A 12 -17.10 -23.18 -27.33
CA ILE A 12 -17.80 -24.47 -27.18
C ILE A 12 -18.26 -24.68 -25.74
N ALA A 13 -17.41 -24.36 -24.75
CA ALA A 13 -17.75 -24.45 -23.33
C ALA A 13 -18.95 -23.55 -22.96
N ARG A 14 -18.98 -22.33 -23.52
CA ARG A 14 -20.05 -21.36 -23.30
C ARG A 14 -21.36 -21.72 -23.99
N THR A 15 -21.29 -22.20 -25.23
CA THR A 15 -22.48 -22.46 -26.05
C THR A 15 -23.04 -23.88 -25.88
N GLY A 16 -22.24 -24.81 -25.35
CA GLY A 16 -22.55 -26.24 -25.30
C GLY A 16 -22.63 -26.91 -26.68
N SER A 17 -22.14 -26.26 -27.76
CA SER A 17 -22.35 -26.72 -29.14
C SER A 17 -21.17 -26.32 -30.03
N VAL A 18 -20.61 -27.33 -30.74
CA VAL A 18 -19.57 -27.09 -31.76
C VAL A 18 -20.14 -26.31 -32.94
N SER A 19 -21.40 -26.54 -33.32
CA SER A 19 -22.04 -25.81 -34.45
C SER A 19 -22.21 -24.32 -34.12
N LYS A 20 -22.76 -24.00 -32.93
CA LYS A 20 -22.90 -22.59 -32.50
C LYS A 20 -21.57 -21.89 -32.37
N ALA A 21 -20.56 -22.56 -31.81
CA ALA A 21 -19.21 -22.01 -31.72
C ALA A 21 -18.60 -21.78 -33.13
N ALA A 22 -18.81 -22.69 -34.06
CA ALA A 22 -18.34 -22.54 -35.45
C ALA A 22 -18.96 -21.31 -36.16
N GLU A 23 -20.25 -21.05 -35.93
CA GLU A 23 -20.95 -19.86 -36.44
C GLU A 23 -20.30 -18.56 -35.91
N GLU A 24 -19.98 -18.49 -34.62
CA GLU A 24 -19.31 -17.32 -34.03
C GLU A 24 -17.92 -17.06 -34.63
N PHE A 25 -17.24 -18.12 -35.08
CA PHE A 25 -15.92 -18.03 -35.70
C PHE A 25 -15.98 -17.92 -37.25
N PHE A 26 -17.15 -17.87 -37.82
CA PHE A 26 -17.36 -17.85 -39.29
C PHE A 26 -16.65 -19.00 -40.00
N ILE A 27 -16.67 -20.21 -39.40
CA ILE A 27 -16.10 -21.44 -39.97
C ILE A 27 -17.15 -22.54 -40.07
N SER A 28 -16.88 -23.57 -40.87
CA SER A 28 -17.77 -24.72 -40.93
C SER A 28 -17.64 -25.60 -39.65
N GLN A 29 -18.74 -26.25 -39.29
CA GLN A 29 -18.75 -27.18 -38.13
C GLN A 29 -17.74 -28.32 -38.30
N PRO A 30 -17.50 -28.93 -39.52
CA PRO A 30 -16.41 -29.88 -39.70
C PRO A 30 -15.03 -29.29 -39.36
N THR A 31 -14.77 -28.05 -39.78
CA THR A 31 -13.52 -27.35 -39.49
C THR A 31 -13.33 -27.16 -37.97
N ALA A 32 -14.37 -26.68 -37.28
CA ALA A 32 -14.35 -26.54 -35.82
C ALA A 32 -14.09 -27.87 -35.10
N SER A 33 -14.73 -28.96 -35.56
CA SER A 33 -14.49 -30.31 -35.00
C SER A 33 -13.08 -30.82 -35.23
N VAL A 34 -12.46 -30.53 -36.35
CA VAL A 34 -11.05 -30.87 -36.64
C VAL A 34 -10.13 -30.06 -35.75
N MET A 35 -10.39 -28.76 -35.57
CA MET A 35 -9.62 -27.88 -34.66
C MET A 35 -9.69 -28.37 -33.22
N LEU A 36 -10.86 -28.74 -32.72
CA LEU A 36 -11.03 -29.27 -31.39
C LEU A 36 -10.26 -30.59 -31.20
N LYS A 37 -10.45 -31.55 -32.13
CA LYS A 37 -9.69 -32.83 -32.09
C LYS A 37 -8.19 -32.64 -32.10
N SER A 38 -7.70 -31.66 -32.92
CA SER A 38 -6.29 -31.32 -32.97
C SER A 38 -5.79 -30.76 -31.64
N LEU A 39 -6.59 -29.93 -30.96
CA LEU A 39 -6.29 -29.41 -29.65
C LEU A 39 -6.23 -30.53 -28.60
N GLU A 40 -7.25 -31.37 -28.52
CA GLU A 40 -7.32 -32.52 -27.59
C GLU A 40 -6.15 -33.49 -27.78
N LYS A 41 -5.77 -33.75 -29.04
CA LYS A 41 -4.58 -34.55 -29.35
C LYS A 41 -3.30 -33.91 -28.85
N GLU A 42 -3.18 -32.61 -28.95
CA GLU A 42 -1.98 -31.87 -28.55
C GLU A 42 -1.83 -31.78 -27.03
N VAL A 43 -2.96 -31.57 -26.29
CA VAL A 43 -2.95 -31.53 -24.82
C VAL A 43 -2.95 -32.93 -24.19
N GLY A 44 -3.28 -33.97 -24.95
CA GLY A 44 -3.20 -35.37 -24.53
C GLY A 44 -4.44 -35.90 -23.76
N PHE A 45 -5.51 -35.14 -23.68
CA PHE A 45 -6.77 -35.53 -23.04
C PHE A 45 -7.99 -34.97 -23.78
N THR A 46 -9.16 -35.56 -23.55
CA THR A 46 -10.45 -35.10 -24.08
C THR A 46 -10.96 -33.95 -23.22
N ILE A 47 -11.24 -32.82 -23.87
CA ILE A 47 -11.75 -31.63 -23.19
C ILE A 47 -13.28 -31.72 -23.06
N PHE A 48 -13.98 -32.26 -24.07
CA PHE A 48 -15.44 -32.33 -24.11
C PHE A 48 -15.94 -33.75 -24.35
N ASN A 49 -16.96 -34.14 -23.62
CA ASN A 49 -17.81 -35.29 -23.89
C ASN A 49 -18.93 -34.88 -24.84
N ARG A 50 -19.23 -35.76 -25.81
CA ARG A 50 -20.40 -35.60 -26.68
C ARG A 50 -21.59 -36.32 -26.05
N THR A 51 -22.67 -35.59 -25.81
CA THR A 51 -23.92 -36.15 -25.28
C THR A 51 -25.09 -35.87 -26.23
N PRO A 52 -26.24 -36.54 -26.08
CA PRO A 52 -27.43 -36.22 -26.86
C PRO A 52 -27.91 -34.76 -26.67
N TYR A 53 -27.52 -34.13 -25.59
CA TYR A 53 -27.91 -32.76 -25.23
C TYR A 53 -26.85 -31.71 -25.62
N GLY A 54 -25.74 -32.11 -26.21
CA GLY A 54 -24.65 -31.21 -26.60
C GLY A 54 -23.27 -31.62 -26.08
N MET A 55 -22.40 -30.64 -25.94
CA MET A 55 -21.04 -30.82 -25.43
C MET A 55 -20.98 -30.49 -23.94
N THR A 56 -20.40 -31.37 -23.15
CA THR A 56 -20.15 -31.18 -21.70
C THR A 56 -18.69 -31.32 -21.41
N LEU A 57 -18.17 -30.61 -20.44
CA LEU A 57 -16.76 -30.69 -20.05
C LEU A 57 -16.45 -32.01 -19.36
N THR A 58 -15.23 -32.53 -19.58
CA THR A 58 -14.60 -33.52 -18.71
C THR A 58 -14.02 -32.82 -17.48
N ASP A 59 -13.53 -33.57 -16.49
CA ASP A 59 -12.87 -33.00 -15.31
C ASP A 59 -11.58 -32.27 -15.73
N GLU A 60 -10.78 -32.89 -16.59
CA GLU A 60 -9.57 -32.28 -17.20
C GLU A 60 -9.95 -31.09 -18.09
N GLY A 61 -11.09 -31.18 -18.80
CA GLY A 61 -11.63 -30.11 -19.63
C GLY A 61 -12.01 -28.89 -18.82
N SER A 62 -12.59 -29.08 -17.62
CA SER A 62 -12.93 -27.97 -16.71
C SER A 62 -11.69 -27.20 -16.28
N ALA A 63 -10.65 -27.89 -15.86
CA ALA A 63 -9.37 -27.28 -15.51
C ALA A 63 -8.74 -26.57 -16.73
N PHE A 64 -8.77 -27.21 -17.92
CA PHE A 64 -8.27 -26.60 -19.14
C PHE A 64 -8.99 -25.28 -19.48
N ILE A 65 -10.33 -25.25 -19.41
CA ILE A 65 -11.11 -24.06 -19.73
C ILE A 65 -10.83 -22.91 -18.75
N GLU A 66 -10.59 -23.20 -17.49
CA GLU A 66 -10.17 -22.20 -16.51
C GLU A 66 -8.85 -21.51 -16.92
N TYR A 67 -7.82 -22.32 -17.22
CA TYR A 67 -6.52 -21.80 -17.69
C TYR A 67 -6.61 -21.13 -19.08
N ALA A 68 -7.41 -21.68 -19.99
CA ALA A 68 -7.66 -21.10 -21.30
C ALA A 68 -8.28 -19.71 -21.21
N GLY A 69 -9.22 -19.49 -20.28
CA GLY A 69 -9.77 -18.17 -19.99
C GLY A 69 -8.72 -17.18 -19.45
N GLY A 70 -7.77 -17.66 -18.64
CA GLY A 70 -6.62 -16.87 -18.20
C GLY A 70 -5.74 -16.41 -19.38
N ILE A 71 -5.42 -17.31 -20.28
CA ILE A 71 -4.62 -17.03 -21.49
C ILE A 71 -5.34 -16.01 -22.39
N GLU A 72 -6.66 -16.15 -22.58
CA GLU A 72 -7.44 -15.21 -23.40
C GLU A 72 -7.39 -13.80 -22.82
N ARG A 73 -7.58 -13.63 -21.51
CA ARG A 73 -7.45 -12.32 -20.84
C ARG A 73 -6.08 -11.70 -21.04
N LEU A 74 -5.01 -12.50 -20.94
CA LEU A 74 -3.64 -12.03 -21.18
C LEU A 74 -3.45 -11.58 -22.64
N LEU A 75 -3.97 -12.33 -23.62
CA LEU A 75 -3.90 -11.98 -25.04
C LEU A 75 -4.71 -10.71 -25.36
N GLN A 76 -5.87 -10.52 -24.71
CA GLN A 76 -6.64 -9.28 -24.82
C GLN A 76 -5.84 -8.10 -24.26
N SER A 77 -5.18 -8.27 -23.12
CA SER A 77 -4.30 -7.25 -22.52
C SER A 77 -3.15 -6.87 -23.46
N VAL A 78 -2.51 -7.86 -24.12
CA VAL A 78 -1.47 -7.63 -25.13
C VAL A 78 -2.01 -6.88 -26.33
N SER A 79 -3.24 -7.18 -26.81
CA SER A 79 -3.86 -6.49 -27.93
C SER A 79 -4.19 -5.01 -27.65
N GLN A 80 -4.39 -4.65 -26.38
CA GLN A 80 -4.60 -3.28 -25.91
C GLN A 80 -3.32 -2.43 -25.88
N ILE A 81 -2.13 -3.05 -25.99
CA ILE A 81 -0.84 -2.34 -26.08
C ILE A 81 -0.73 -1.48 -27.36
N LYS A 82 -1.66 -1.59 -28.30
CA LYS A 82 -1.66 -0.81 -29.56
C LYS A 82 -1.83 0.72 -29.40
N THR A 83 -2.31 1.18 -28.27
CA THR A 83 -2.20 2.59 -27.85
C THR A 83 -1.26 2.61 -26.65
N PRO A 84 -0.09 3.25 -26.69
CA PRO A 84 0.80 3.31 -25.54
C PRO A 84 0.14 4.15 -24.45
N LYS A 85 -0.64 3.49 -23.58
CA LYS A 85 -1.10 4.12 -22.36
C LYS A 85 0.11 4.46 -21.52
N LYS A 86 0.14 5.65 -20.99
CA LYS A 86 1.19 6.04 -20.05
C LYS A 86 1.04 5.24 -18.76
N HIS A 87 2.08 4.54 -18.34
CA HIS A 87 2.07 3.80 -17.10
C HIS A 87 2.46 4.74 -15.94
N VAL A 88 1.58 4.84 -14.96
CA VAL A 88 1.82 5.53 -13.69
C VAL A 88 1.99 4.47 -12.62
N ARG A 89 3.21 4.32 -12.14
CA ARG A 89 3.53 3.36 -11.08
C ARG A 89 4.24 4.07 -9.94
N LEU A 90 3.68 3.98 -8.74
CA LEU A 90 4.29 4.51 -7.53
C LEU A 90 3.90 3.67 -6.32
N LYS A 91 4.88 3.17 -5.59
CA LYS A 91 4.71 2.46 -4.33
C LYS A 91 5.24 3.32 -3.20
N VAL A 92 4.33 3.89 -2.43
CA VAL A 92 4.62 4.74 -1.28
C VAL A 92 4.65 3.91 0.00
N LEU A 93 5.65 4.16 0.83
CA LEU A 93 5.77 3.65 2.19
C LEU A 93 5.61 4.82 3.17
N SER A 94 4.81 4.67 4.20
CA SER A 94 4.59 5.73 5.19
C SER A 94 4.35 5.15 6.57
N MET A 95 4.58 5.95 7.60
CA MET A 95 4.22 5.59 8.97
C MET A 95 2.79 6.03 9.34
N GLY A 96 1.93 6.30 8.33
CA GLY A 96 0.52 6.66 8.53
C GLY A 96 0.32 8.15 8.84
N HIS A 97 0.91 9.02 8.04
CA HIS A 97 0.76 10.47 8.18
C HIS A 97 -0.30 11.00 7.22
N PRO A 98 -1.30 11.76 7.68
CA PRO A 98 -2.41 12.27 6.86
C PRO A 98 -1.97 13.04 5.61
N PHE A 99 -0.91 13.85 5.70
CA PHE A 99 -0.39 14.60 4.55
C PHE A 99 0.16 13.67 3.45
N SER A 100 0.78 12.54 3.84
CA SER A 100 1.28 11.52 2.93
C SER A 100 0.15 10.79 2.22
N GLU A 101 -0.95 10.51 2.92
CA GLU A 101 -2.16 9.90 2.36
C GLU A 101 -2.85 10.86 1.39
N HIS A 102 -2.96 12.14 1.75
CA HIS A 102 -3.51 13.17 0.87
C HIS A 102 -2.68 13.36 -0.41
N ALA A 103 -1.35 13.43 -0.28
CA ALA A 103 -0.45 13.52 -1.43
C ALA A 103 -0.59 12.32 -2.38
N PHE A 104 -0.77 11.12 -1.81
CA PHE A 104 -1.00 9.90 -2.59
C PHE A 104 -2.34 9.94 -3.33
N SER A 105 -3.41 10.41 -2.69
CA SER A 105 -4.72 10.58 -3.33
C SER A 105 -4.65 11.56 -4.50
N ARG A 106 -3.93 12.67 -4.37
CA ARG A 106 -3.72 13.63 -5.47
C ARG A 106 -3.01 13.01 -6.67
N ILE A 107 -2.00 12.16 -6.45
CA ILE A 107 -1.35 11.44 -7.56
C ILE A 107 -2.38 10.58 -8.33
N TYR A 108 -3.29 9.91 -7.62
CA TYR A 108 -4.33 9.12 -8.25
C TYR A 108 -5.32 10.00 -9.04
N GLU A 109 -5.82 11.07 -8.43
CA GLU A 109 -6.81 11.98 -9.03
C GLU A 109 -6.30 12.61 -10.33
N GLU A 110 -5.06 13.06 -10.38
CA GLU A 110 -4.45 13.68 -11.56
C GLU A 110 -4.23 12.72 -12.72
N HIS A 111 -4.15 11.42 -12.44
CA HIS A 111 -3.95 10.39 -13.45
C HIS A 111 -5.21 9.58 -13.73
N LEU A 112 -6.36 9.99 -13.17
CA LEU A 112 -7.64 9.31 -13.35
C LEU A 112 -8.22 9.64 -14.76
N SER A 113 -7.67 9.00 -15.79
CA SER A 113 -8.20 9.09 -17.15
C SER A 113 -7.89 7.82 -17.94
N ASP A 114 -8.62 7.60 -19.03
CA ASP A 114 -8.48 6.43 -19.90
C ASP A 114 -7.11 6.30 -20.58
N ASN A 115 -6.30 7.36 -20.52
CA ASN A 115 -4.97 7.40 -21.13
C ASN A 115 -3.87 6.77 -20.26
N TYR A 116 -4.19 6.41 -19.02
CA TYR A 116 -3.22 5.85 -18.07
C TYR A 116 -3.54 4.41 -17.67
N VAL A 117 -2.50 3.64 -17.43
CA VAL A 117 -2.53 2.40 -16.63
C VAL A 117 -1.94 2.72 -15.28
N ILE A 118 -2.74 2.62 -14.22
CA ILE A 118 -2.39 3.03 -12.86
C ILE A 118 -2.03 1.79 -12.05
N ASP A 119 -0.79 1.76 -11.51
CA ASP A 119 -0.28 0.76 -10.54
C ASP A 119 0.25 1.53 -9.31
N LEU A 120 -0.66 1.93 -8.44
CA LEU A 120 -0.35 2.68 -7.24
C LEU A 120 -0.48 1.79 -6.00
N GLY A 121 0.47 1.88 -5.09
CA GLY A 121 0.45 1.17 -3.81
C GLY A 121 0.82 2.10 -2.65
N TYR A 122 0.04 2.04 -1.57
CA TYR A 122 0.33 2.73 -0.31
C TYR A 122 0.42 1.70 0.80
N ARG A 123 1.54 1.68 1.53
CA ARG A 123 1.77 0.71 2.61
C ARG A 123 2.21 1.40 3.88
N ILE A 124 1.56 1.06 4.97
CA ILE A 124 2.01 1.47 6.31
C ILE A 124 3.18 0.59 6.74
N ILE A 125 4.23 1.22 7.23
CA ILE A 125 5.45 0.59 7.75
C ILE A 125 5.64 0.95 9.22
N PRO A 126 6.25 0.06 10.02
CA PRO A 126 6.38 0.29 11.46
C PRO A 126 7.44 1.32 11.84
N ASN A 127 8.48 1.48 11.03
CA ASN A 127 9.64 2.31 11.39
C ASN A 127 10.52 2.64 10.18
N MET A 128 11.51 3.51 10.39
CA MET A 128 12.46 3.95 9.37
C MET A 128 13.34 2.80 8.86
N GLU A 129 13.74 1.85 9.70
CA GLU A 129 14.55 0.69 9.28
C GLU A 129 13.77 -0.19 8.28
N ALA A 130 12.49 -0.45 8.58
CA ALA A 130 11.62 -1.17 7.66
C ALA A 130 11.44 -0.43 6.32
N ALA A 131 11.43 0.93 6.34
CA ALA A 131 11.41 1.74 5.13
C ALA A 131 12.66 1.49 4.27
N PHE A 132 13.85 1.63 4.84
CA PHE A 132 15.09 1.41 4.11
C PHE A 132 15.19 0.00 3.54
N LYS A 133 14.89 -1.02 4.37
CA LYS A 133 14.89 -2.42 3.92
C LYS A 133 13.91 -2.69 2.79
N ALA A 134 12.71 -2.10 2.85
CA ALA A 134 11.72 -2.25 1.78
C ALA A 134 12.17 -1.56 0.47
N LEU A 135 12.77 -0.38 0.57
CA LEU A 135 13.34 0.33 -0.59
C LEU A 135 14.54 -0.44 -1.18
N GLU A 136 15.43 -1.00 -0.35
CA GLU A 136 16.57 -1.84 -0.79
C GLU A 136 16.08 -3.05 -1.60
N ASN A 137 15.01 -3.69 -1.16
CA ASN A 137 14.41 -4.86 -1.79
C ASN A 137 13.49 -4.54 -2.99
N GLY A 138 13.33 -3.25 -3.36
CA GLY A 138 12.44 -2.84 -4.46
C GLY A 138 10.94 -2.98 -4.14
N ASN A 139 10.59 -3.08 -2.85
CA ASN A 139 9.20 -3.21 -2.37
C ASN A 139 8.52 -1.84 -2.14
N GLY A 140 9.20 -0.74 -2.48
CA GLY A 140 8.72 0.63 -2.46
C GLY A 140 9.55 1.49 -3.39
N ASP A 141 8.99 2.61 -3.85
CA ASP A 141 9.67 3.60 -4.68
C ASP A 141 10.12 4.80 -3.82
N VAL A 142 9.29 5.20 -2.87
CA VAL A 142 9.56 6.29 -1.92
C VAL A 142 9.01 5.95 -0.55
N ALA A 143 9.71 6.38 0.49
CA ALA A 143 9.21 6.31 1.86
C ALA A 143 9.16 7.71 2.48
N VAL A 144 8.13 7.99 3.28
CA VAL A 144 8.02 9.21 4.08
C VAL A 144 8.08 8.82 5.55
N VAL A 145 9.11 9.33 6.22
CA VAL A 145 9.45 8.96 7.59
C VAL A 145 9.85 10.18 8.41
N PRO A 146 9.60 10.18 9.72
CA PRO A 146 10.06 11.22 10.63
C PRO A 146 11.43 10.88 11.22
N CYS A 147 12.16 11.92 11.61
CA CYS A 147 13.25 11.82 12.57
C CYS A 147 13.32 13.09 13.42
N ARG A 148 14.05 13.04 14.53
CA ARG A 148 14.36 14.28 15.27
C ARG A 148 15.07 15.27 14.36
N LYS A 149 14.67 16.52 14.41
CA LYS A 149 15.26 17.58 13.59
C LYS A 149 16.79 17.65 13.74
N SER A 150 17.30 17.49 14.95
CA SER A 150 18.74 17.48 15.26
C SER A 150 19.52 16.30 14.64
N LEU A 151 18.84 15.21 14.28
CA LEU A 151 19.45 14.00 13.72
C LEU A 151 19.35 13.92 12.19
N TYR A 152 18.57 14.79 11.56
CA TYR A 152 18.31 14.69 10.12
C TYR A 152 19.59 14.68 9.27
N GLU A 153 20.55 15.55 9.56
CA GLU A 153 21.82 15.59 8.80
C GLU A 153 22.60 14.26 8.90
N SER A 154 22.65 13.68 10.09
CA SER A 154 23.33 12.40 10.31
C SER A 154 22.64 11.25 9.57
N VAL A 155 21.31 11.22 9.62
CA VAL A 155 20.48 10.26 8.88
C VAL A 155 20.69 10.42 7.38
N SER A 156 20.67 11.65 6.88
CA SER A 156 20.86 11.96 5.46
C SER A 156 22.25 11.51 4.96
N LYS A 157 23.31 11.80 5.71
CA LYS A 157 24.68 11.35 5.38
C LYS A 157 24.78 9.81 5.36
N SER A 158 24.12 9.14 6.29
CA SER A 158 24.08 7.66 6.35
C SER A 158 23.32 7.08 5.17
N ALA A 159 22.19 7.67 4.81
CA ALA A 159 21.36 7.28 3.66
C ALA A 159 22.13 7.44 2.33
N ASP A 160 22.87 8.55 2.17
CA ASP A 160 23.66 8.81 0.97
C ASP A 160 24.73 7.74 0.72
N LYS A 161 25.41 7.30 1.77
CA LYS A 161 26.37 6.18 1.71
C LYS A 161 25.72 4.89 1.22
N LYS A 162 24.44 4.68 1.51
CA LYS A 162 23.64 3.50 1.10
C LYS A 162 22.93 3.69 -0.24
N GLN A 163 23.29 4.73 -1.01
CA GLN A 163 22.70 5.03 -2.32
C GLN A 163 21.22 5.46 -2.26
N PHE A 164 20.84 6.16 -1.20
CA PHE A 164 19.54 6.82 -1.08
C PHE A 164 19.67 8.34 -1.19
N ILE A 165 18.60 8.97 -1.63
CA ILE A 165 18.39 10.42 -1.57
C ILE A 165 17.38 10.67 -0.47
N THR A 166 17.64 11.65 0.38
CA THR A 166 16.70 12.15 1.38
C THR A 166 16.32 13.57 1.04
N VAL A 167 15.04 13.88 1.12
CA VAL A 167 14.47 15.19 0.80
C VAL A 167 13.59 15.64 1.95
N PRO A 168 13.88 16.77 2.62
CA PRO A 168 12.99 17.31 3.64
C PRO A 168 11.63 17.62 3.04
N VAL A 169 10.58 17.22 3.76
CA VAL A 169 9.19 17.49 3.42
C VAL A 169 8.66 18.66 4.22
N GLY A 170 8.84 18.66 5.52
CA GLY A 170 8.43 19.72 6.42
C GLY A 170 8.85 19.45 7.86
N ASP A 171 8.77 20.45 8.68
CA ASP A 171 9.03 20.35 10.12
C ASP A 171 7.71 20.31 10.88
N THR A 172 7.67 19.51 11.94
CA THR A 172 6.54 19.35 12.84
C THR A 172 7.06 19.06 14.25
N TYR A 173 6.18 18.64 15.13
CA TYR A 173 6.51 18.29 16.51
C TYR A 173 5.72 17.04 16.93
N LEU A 174 6.03 16.49 18.10
CA LEU A 174 5.22 15.43 18.68
C LEU A 174 4.22 16.01 19.70
N GLU A 175 3.03 15.41 19.69
CA GLU A 175 1.97 15.67 20.68
C GLU A 175 1.76 14.44 21.56
N LEU A 176 1.43 14.69 22.83
CA LEU A 176 0.79 13.71 23.68
C LEU A 176 -0.71 13.85 23.52
N THR A 177 -1.37 12.78 23.14
CA THR A 177 -2.82 12.70 22.91
C THR A 177 -3.44 11.67 23.84
N CYS A 178 -4.53 12.01 24.48
CA CYS A 178 -5.34 11.12 25.32
C CYS A 178 -6.80 11.57 25.31
N ILE A 179 -7.70 10.86 25.99
CA ILE A 179 -9.09 11.35 26.18
C ILE A 179 -9.09 12.64 27.01
N SER A 180 -10.03 13.53 26.76
CA SER A 180 -10.07 14.89 27.35
C SER A 180 -10.18 14.91 28.88
N THR A 181 -10.61 13.81 29.51
CA THR A 181 -10.68 13.67 30.98
C THR A 181 -9.48 12.98 31.60
N HIS A 182 -8.42 12.73 30.80
CA HIS A 182 -7.29 11.94 31.24
C HIS A 182 -6.39 12.70 32.23
N PRO A 183 -5.90 12.06 33.32
CA PRO A 183 -5.04 12.72 34.29
C PRO A 183 -3.68 13.19 33.76
N LEU A 184 -3.21 12.68 32.62
CA LEU A 184 -1.96 13.11 31.99
C LEU A 184 -2.00 14.54 31.45
N ILE A 185 -3.18 15.07 31.12
CA ILE A 185 -3.35 16.45 30.68
C ILE A 185 -4.37 17.12 31.60
N GLN A 186 -3.89 18.01 32.45
CA GLN A 186 -4.73 18.79 33.33
C GLN A 186 -4.31 20.26 33.28
N ASN A 187 -5.28 21.16 33.26
CA ASN A 187 -5.05 22.62 33.23
C ASN A 187 -4.08 23.07 32.13
N GLY A 188 -4.12 22.40 30.96
CA GLY A 188 -3.22 22.72 29.84
C GLY A 188 -1.76 22.30 30.02
N THR A 189 -1.47 21.37 30.96
CA THR A 189 -0.12 20.91 31.26
C THR A 189 -0.04 19.39 31.18
N ILE A 190 1.07 18.88 30.64
CA ILE A 190 1.39 17.44 30.61
C ILE A 190 2.07 17.05 31.93
N HIS A 191 1.49 16.08 32.62
CA HIS A 191 2.06 15.46 33.81
C HIS A 191 2.97 14.30 33.45
N TYR A 192 4.22 14.59 33.14
CA TYR A 192 5.20 13.60 32.66
C TYR A 192 5.49 12.50 33.68
N ASP A 193 5.43 12.80 34.99
CA ASP A 193 5.63 11.86 36.11
C ASP A 193 4.58 10.74 36.14
N LEU A 194 3.45 10.93 35.48
CA LEU A 194 2.38 9.94 35.41
C LEU A 194 2.48 9.00 34.20
N LEU A 195 3.34 9.26 33.21
CA LEU A 195 3.40 8.49 31.97
C LEU A 195 3.60 6.99 32.21
N GLY A 196 4.44 6.62 33.20
CA GLY A 196 4.70 5.22 33.54
C GLY A 196 3.50 4.47 34.13
N LYS A 197 2.43 5.17 34.52
CA LYS A 197 1.23 4.57 35.12
C LYS A 197 0.18 4.14 34.08
N TYR A 198 0.32 4.58 32.82
CA TYR A 198 -0.67 4.36 31.79
C TYR A 198 -0.09 3.69 30.55
N PRO A 199 -0.85 2.88 29.81
CA PRO A 199 -0.37 2.26 28.59
C PRO A 199 -0.13 3.30 27.48
N CYS A 200 1.01 3.17 26.79
CA CYS A 200 1.34 3.97 25.63
C CYS A 200 0.99 3.21 24.33
N PHE A 201 0.12 3.78 23.52
CA PHE A 201 -0.23 3.28 22.21
C PHE A 201 0.60 4.00 21.13
N SER A 202 1.81 3.59 20.91
CA SER A 202 2.67 4.20 19.90
C SER A 202 2.95 3.26 18.75
N GLY A 203 3.17 3.81 17.54
CA GLY A 203 3.80 3.08 16.45
C GLY A 203 5.32 2.98 16.62
N ILE A 204 5.85 3.40 17.75
CA ILE A 204 7.28 3.48 18.06
C ILE A 204 7.64 2.27 18.91
N ASN A 205 8.40 1.33 18.35
CA ASN A 205 8.94 0.23 19.12
C ASN A 205 10.20 0.65 19.90
N LYS A 206 10.59 -0.15 20.90
CA LYS A 206 11.78 0.10 21.73
C LYS A 206 13.08 0.26 20.90
N ALA A 207 13.21 -0.42 19.77
CA ALA A 207 14.39 -0.37 18.91
C ALA A 207 14.60 1.00 18.23
N ASN A 208 13.54 1.80 18.05
CA ASN A 208 13.60 3.12 17.43
C ASN A 208 13.28 4.26 18.40
N ALA A 209 13.15 3.97 19.69
CA ALA A 209 12.82 4.96 20.70
C ALA A 209 13.81 6.14 20.68
N GLU A 210 15.11 5.88 20.48
CA GLU A 210 16.14 6.94 20.43
C GLU A 210 15.92 7.97 19.32
N LEU A 211 15.37 7.56 18.17
CA LEU A 211 15.10 8.44 17.04
C LEU A 211 13.81 9.28 17.21
N TYR A 212 12.89 8.79 18.04
CA TYR A 212 11.56 9.40 18.20
C TYR A 212 11.24 9.80 19.63
N THR A 213 11.92 9.23 20.64
CA THR A 213 11.66 9.62 22.03
C THR A 213 12.12 11.06 22.22
N PRO A 214 11.23 11.98 22.61
CA PRO A 214 11.64 13.33 22.93
C PRO A 214 12.73 13.29 24.02
N PHE A 215 13.72 14.15 23.89
CA PHE A 215 14.78 14.27 24.90
C PHE A 215 14.21 14.55 26.31
N SER A 216 13.05 15.19 26.37
CA SER A 216 12.26 15.41 27.59
C SER A 216 11.81 14.11 28.26
N LEU A 217 11.39 13.08 27.49
CA LEU A 217 10.98 11.79 28.06
C LEU A 217 12.18 10.99 28.57
N ALA A 218 13.31 11.01 27.87
CA ALA A 218 14.56 10.42 28.34
C ALA A 218 15.05 11.07 29.64
N ARG A 219 14.82 12.37 29.83
CA ARG A 219 15.16 13.11 31.05
C ARG A 219 14.44 12.60 32.31
N TYR A 220 13.23 12.06 32.13
CA TYR A 220 12.42 11.58 33.27
C TYR A 220 12.70 10.12 33.61
N SER A 221 13.60 9.42 32.88
CA SER A 221 13.89 7.99 33.08
C SER A 221 12.65 7.12 33.23
N ILE A 222 11.59 7.46 32.47
CA ILE A 222 10.30 6.80 32.60
C ILE A 222 10.34 5.50 31.85
N GLU A 223 10.26 4.39 32.57
CA GLU A 223 9.92 3.11 31.99
C GLU A 223 8.44 3.11 31.61
N ILE A 224 8.12 2.85 30.34
CA ILE A 224 6.76 2.62 29.88
C ILE A 224 6.49 1.11 30.00
N PRO A 225 5.81 0.66 31.08
CA PRO A 225 5.65 -0.76 31.34
C PRO A 225 4.78 -1.46 30.31
N HIS A 226 3.86 -0.71 29.66
CA HIS A 226 2.91 -1.22 28.68
C HIS A 226 2.98 -0.38 27.40
N SER A 227 3.88 -0.74 26.51
CA SER A 227 3.93 -0.21 25.16
C SER A 227 3.22 -1.19 24.21
N ILE A 228 2.18 -0.72 23.54
CA ILE A 228 1.40 -1.50 22.56
C ILE A 228 1.72 -0.94 21.19
N GLU A 229 2.45 -1.72 20.38
CA GLU A 229 2.73 -1.37 18.99
C GLU A 229 1.52 -1.66 18.12
N MET A 230 1.07 -0.67 17.35
CA MET A 230 -0.10 -0.79 16.51
C MET A 230 -0.01 0.04 15.25
N LEU A 231 -0.02 -0.62 14.10
CA LEU A 231 0.02 0.03 12.79
C LEU A 231 -1.33 0.60 12.35
N SER A 232 -2.43 -0.03 12.78
CA SER A 232 -3.78 0.42 12.42
C SER A 232 -4.20 1.64 13.22
N VAL A 233 -4.24 2.80 12.57
CA VAL A 233 -4.66 4.09 13.18
C VAL A 233 -6.08 4.02 13.74
N PRO A 234 -7.12 3.50 13.02
CA PRO A 234 -8.48 3.40 13.57
C PRO A 234 -8.57 2.53 14.83
N VAL A 235 -7.86 1.39 14.85
CA VAL A 235 -7.83 0.51 16.03
C VAL A 235 -7.13 1.19 17.20
N ARG A 236 -6.06 1.94 16.94
CA ARG A 236 -5.34 2.74 17.94
C ARG A 236 -6.26 3.77 18.60
N TYR A 237 -7.01 4.53 17.80
CA TYR A 237 -7.96 5.51 18.33
C TYR A 237 -9.12 4.87 19.08
N ALA A 238 -9.64 3.74 18.61
CA ALA A 238 -10.69 3.01 19.32
C ALA A 238 -10.23 2.51 20.69
N LEU A 239 -9.00 2.02 20.80
CA LEU A 239 -8.42 1.59 22.08
C LEU A 239 -8.12 2.76 22.98
N LEU A 240 -7.55 3.83 22.48
CA LEU A 240 -7.30 5.07 23.22
C LEU A 240 -8.56 5.59 23.89
N ARG A 241 -9.69 5.58 23.18
CA ARG A 241 -11.00 5.97 23.71
C ARG A 241 -11.53 5.04 24.80
N LYS A 242 -11.21 3.74 24.73
CA LYS A 242 -11.75 2.70 25.65
C LYS A 242 -10.87 2.44 26.86
N THR A 243 -9.65 2.93 26.84
CA THR A 243 -8.65 2.68 27.90
C THR A 243 -8.12 4.01 28.42
N ASN A 244 -7.52 3.94 29.60
CA ASN A 244 -6.80 5.09 30.16
C ASN A 244 -5.37 5.15 29.59
N GLY A 245 -5.23 5.05 28.26
CA GLY A 245 -3.95 5.12 27.61
C GLY A 245 -3.68 6.48 26.95
N TYR A 246 -2.48 6.62 26.42
CA TYR A 246 -2.06 7.81 25.68
C TYR A 246 -1.27 7.44 24.42
N LEU A 247 -1.17 8.40 23.51
CA LEU A 247 -0.43 8.32 22.26
C LEU A 247 0.59 9.46 22.22
N ILE A 248 1.81 9.19 21.74
CA ILE A 248 2.76 10.21 21.32
C ILE A 248 2.97 10.05 19.83
N SER A 249 2.56 11.07 19.06
CA SER A 249 2.61 11.07 17.60
C SER A 249 2.79 12.48 17.06
N THR A 250 2.98 12.61 15.77
CA THR A 250 2.76 13.89 15.08
C THR A 250 1.31 14.35 15.25
N PRO A 251 1.02 15.66 15.13
CA PRO A 251 -0.31 16.21 15.36
C PRO A 251 -1.40 15.48 14.59
N ILE A 252 -2.51 15.22 15.27
CA ILE A 252 -3.73 14.70 14.67
C ILE A 252 -4.69 15.85 14.36
N SER A 253 -5.53 15.70 13.32
CA SER A 253 -6.45 16.75 12.91
C SER A 253 -7.47 17.08 13.99
N GLU A 254 -7.99 18.30 13.97
CA GLU A 254 -9.06 18.73 14.89
C GLU A 254 -10.33 17.88 14.77
N ASP A 255 -10.69 17.51 13.54
CA ASP A 255 -11.86 16.65 13.28
C ASP A 255 -11.72 15.31 14.00
N VAL A 256 -10.55 14.70 13.95
CA VAL A 256 -10.26 13.43 14.65
C VAL A 256 -10.30 13.64 16.17
N ARG A 257 -9.72 14.74 16.68
CA ARG A 257 -9.80 15.06 18.12
C ARG A 257 -11.25 15.20 18.58
N HIS A 258 -12.06 15.93 17.83
CA HIS A 258 -13.48 16.09 18.11
C HIS A 258 -14.26 14.79 18.05
N GLN A 259 -14.07 14.03 16.95
CA GLN A 259 -14.78 12.77 16.73
C GLN A 259 -14.55 11.75 17.85
N TYR A 260 -13.34 11.68 18.39
CA TYR A 260 -12.97 10.69 19.40
C TYR A 260 -12.97 11.24 20.84
N GLY A 261 -13.17 12.54 21.03
CA GLY A 261 -13.12 13.18 22.34
C GLY A 261 -11.69 13.25 22.93
N PHE A 262 -10.71 13.50 22.07
CA PHE A 262 -9.31 13.59 22.47
C PHE A 262 -8.90 15.02 22.80
N THR A 263 -7.90 15.12 23.66
CA THR A 263 -7.10 16.33 23.88
C THR A 263 -5.65 16.03 23.57
N SER A 264 -4.94 17.02 23.04
CA SER A 264 -3.52 16.90 22.68
C SER A 264 -2.77 18.12 23.16
N LEU A 265 -1.53 17.92 23.60
CA LEU A 265 -0.59 19.00 23.91
C LEU A 265 0.77 18.69 23.29
N PRO A 266 1.49 19.71 22.80
CA PRO A 266 2.86 19.55 22.32
C PRO A 266 3.78 19.00 23.42
N VAL A 267 4.61 18.06 23.04
CA VAL A 267 5.68 17.55 23.91
C VAL A 267 6.90 18.46 23.79
N GLU A 268 7.46 18.89 24.91
CA GLU A 268 8.62 19.78 24.94
C GLU A 268 9.84 19.20 24.22
N ASN A 269 10.54 20.04 23.45
CA ASN A 269 11.77 19.69 22.73
C ASN A 269 11.62 18.45 21.80
N ALA A 270 10.46 18.30 21.20
CA ALA A 270 10.10 17.17 20.34
C ALA A 270 9.96 17.56 18.87
N ASP A 271 10.86 18.45 18.39
CA ASP A 271 10.89 18.87 17.00
C ASP A 271 11.28 17.71 16.06
N ILE A 272 10.47 17.52 15.04
CA ILE A 272 10.55 16.43 14.07
C ILE A 272 10.70 17.03 12.67
N THR A 273 11.65 16.51 11.90
CA THR A 273 11.68 16.70 10.45
C THR A 273 11.05 15.48 9.77
N MET A 274 10.02 15.73 8.99
CA MET A 274 9.48 14.77 8.04
C MET A 274 10.33 14.80 6.78
N PHE A 275 10.75 13.66 6.28
CA PHE A 275 11.51 13.59 5.05
C PHE A 275 11.10 12.39 4.19
N ALA A 276 11.23 12.58 2.90
CA ALA A 276 11.11 11.50 1.93
C ALA A 276 12.48 10.87 1.70
N VAL A 277 12.51 9.56 1.49
CA VAL A 277 13.70 8.80 1.11
C VAL A 277 13.39 7.89 -0.06
N TYR A 278 14.27 7.88 -1.07
CA TYR A 278 14.15 7.02 -2.25
C TYR A 278 15.53 6.66 -2.79
N ARG A 279 15.61 5.65 -3.66
CA ARG A 279 16.90 5.19 -4.20
C ARG A 279 17.43 6.14 -5.26
N LYS A 280 18.74 6.38 -5.27
CA LYS A 280 19.43 7.01 -6.42
C LYS A 280 19.12 6.23 -7.69
N LYS A 281 18.90 6.92 -8.81
CA LYS A 281 18.56 6.34 -10.12
C LYS A 281 17.21 5.56 -10.12
N SER A 282 16.21 6.04 -9.38
CA SER A 282 14.86 5.51 -9.48
C SER A 282 14.26 5.73 -10.87
N ARG A 283 13.57 4.70 -11.41
CA ARG A 283 12.89 4.82 -12.73
C ARG A 283 11.74 5.82 -12.73
N ASN A 284 11.15 6.08 -11.57
CA ASN A 284 9.95 6.92 -11.40
C ASN A 284 10.28 8.24 -10.70
N GLU A 285 11.51 8.75 -10.83
CA GLU A 285 11.99 9.90 -10.06
C GLU A 285 11.08 11.13 -10.22
N ASN A 286 10.60 11.44 -11.42
CA ASN A 286 9.67 12.56 -11.64
C ASN A 286 8.38 12.43 -10.83
N LEU A 287 7.80 11.24 -10.78
CA LEU A 287 6.57 10.98 -10.01
C LEU A 287 6.83 11.00 -8.51
N ILE A 288 8.01 10.53 -8.07
CA ILE A 288 8.46 10.63 -6.68
C ILE A 288 8.59 12.09 -6.27
N LEU A 289 9.23 12.92 -7.09
CA LEU A 289 9.38 14.34 -6.81
C LEU A 289 8.04 15.07 -6.77
N GLN A 290 7.13 14.76 -7.69
CA GLN A 290 5.76 15.28 -7.69
C GLN A 290 5.02 14.90 -6.38
N TYR A 291 5.11 13.66 -5.95
CA TYR A 291 4.54 13.20 -4.68
C TYR A 291 5.14 13.96 -3.49
N ILE A 292 6.47 14.18 -3.48
CA ILE A 292 7.15 14.95 -2.43
C ILE A 292 6.66 16.40 -2.39
N GLU A 293 6.46 17.04 -3.54
CA GLU A 293 5.92 18.40 -3.59
C GLU A 293 4.49 18.47 -3.04
N TYR A 294 3.66 17.45 -3.30
CA TYR A 294 2.33 17.38 -2.67
C TYR A 294 2.40 17.18 -1.16
N CYS A 295 3.36 16.39 -0.68
CA CYS A 295 3.60 16.30 0.76
C CYS A 295 4.00 17.65 1.36
N ARG A 296 4.88 18.42 0.68
CA ARG A 296 5.33 19.75 1.12
C ARG A 296 4.22 20.79 1.18
N SER A 297 3.26 20.72 0.25
CA SER A 297 2.14 21.66 0.21
C SER A 297 1.22 21.62 1.43
N PHE A 298 1.44 20.64 2.31
CA PHE A 298 0.69 20.48 3.54
C PHE A 298 1.32 21.25 4.73
N PHE A 299 2.60 21.59 4.65
CA PHE A 299 3.37 22.32 5.68
C PHE A 299 3.49 23.79 5.35
#